data_ef0543562aa94a0eb3df9d435928805e
#
_entry.id   ef0543562aa94a0eb3df9d435928805e
#
_cell.length_a   1.000
_cell.length_b   1.000
_cell.length_c   1.000
_cell.angle_alpha   90.00
_cell.angle_beta   90.00
_cell.angle_gamma   90.00
#
_symmetry.space_group_name_H-M   'P 1'
#
loop_
_entity.id
_entity.type
_entity.pdbx_description
1 polymer ?
#
loop_
_entity_poly.entity_id
_entity_poly.type
_entity_poly.pdbx_seq_one_letter_code
_entity_poly.pdbx_strand_id
1 'polypeptide(L)'
;MCIRDSGEAYMDGKLEIEGDLYHALNMFLGQMGKFSTDKKALKKLIFSSLTKKNQQKEVSSHYDIGNDFYKMWLDETMSYSCGYFKHPEDTLYQAQVQKVERILEKLYLKEGMTLCDIGCGWGYLLIEAAKKYGIKGVGITLSKEQKKKFEERIKENHLEDQLEVRLMDYRDLPESGFKFDRVVSVGMLEHVGRDNYELFMKSVKSIMNPG
;
A
#
# COMPACT_ATOMS: atom_id res chain seq x y z
N MET A 1 -14.02 15.67 -15.01
CA MET A 1 -12.72 16.19 -14.52
C MET A 1 -12.52 15.62 -13.13
N CYS A 2 -11.55 14.78 -12.94
CA CYS A 2 -11.18 14.15 -11.67
C CYS A 2 -10.19 15.08 -10.94
N ILE A 3 -10.09 15.00 -9.61
CA ILE A 3 -9.09 15.77 -8.83
C ILE A 3 -7.68 15.52 -9.35
N ARG A 4 -7.39 14.28 -9.77
CA ARG A 4 -6.14 13.89 -10.43
C ARG A 4 -5.90 14.66 -11.72
N ASP A 5 -6.92 14.76 -12.61
CA ASP A 5 -6.80 15.48 -13.89
C ASP A 5 -6.52 16.97 -13.68
N SER A 6 -7.06 17.56 -12.59
CA SER A 6 -6.81 18.94 -12.21
C SER A 6 -5.39 19.15 -11.71
N GLY A 7 -4.85 18.20 -10.93
CA GLY A 7 -3.47 18.23 -10.47
C GLY A 7 -2.48 18.07 -11.62
N GLU A 8 -2.72 17.13 -12.54
CA GLU A 8 -1.91 16.95 -13.75
C GLU A 8 -1.95 18.20 -14.62
N ALA A 9 -3.13 18.80 -14.82
CA ALA A 9 -3.27 20.03 -15.61
C ALA A 9 -2.53 21.23 -14.97
N TYR A 10 -2.47 21.32 -13.65
CA TYR A 10 -1.69 22.32 -12.94
C TYR A 10 -0.18 22.10 -13.12
N MET A 11 0.29 20.86 -12.96
CA MET A 11 1.70 20.51 -13.15
C MET A 11 2.16 20.68 -14.60
N ASP A 12 1.27 20.42 -15.56
CA ASP A 12 1.53 20.60 -16.99
C ASP A 12 1.43 22.08 -17.44
N GLY A 13 1.14 23.02 -16.54
CA GLY A 13 0.93 24.43 -16.86
C GLY A 13 -0.34 24.72 -17.69
N LYS A 14 -1.26 23.76 -17.79
CA LYS A 14 -2.55 23.93 -18.48
C LYS A 14 -3.61 24.59 -17.60
N LEU A 15 -3.37 24.62 -16.29
CA LEU A 15 -4.19 25.30 -15.29
C LEU A 15 -3.27 26.22 -14.49
N GLU A 16 -3.48 27.51 -14.62
CA GLU A 16 -2.81 28.53 -13.81
C GLU A 16 -3.72 28.99 -12.68
N ILE A 17 -3.15 29.20 -11.50
CA ILE A 17 -3.86 29.70 -10.32
C ILE A 17 -3.20 31.01 -9.91
N GLU A 18 -3.93 32.11 -10.09
CA GLU A 18 -3.53 33.41 -9.58
C GLU A 18 -3.90 33.53 -8.11
N GLY A 19 -2.89 33.69 -7.23
CA GLY A 19 -3.06 33.85 -5.79
C GLY A 19 -2.70 32.62 -4.97
N ASP A 20 -3.37 32.45 -3.83
CA ASP A 20 -3.09 31.37 -2.88
C ASP A 20 -3.71 30.04 -3.34
N LEU A 21 -2.84 29.07 -3.62
CA LEU A 21 -3.23 27.72 -4.02
C LEU A 21 -4.15 27.03 -2.98
N TYR A 22 -3.90 27.21 -1.67
CA TYR A 22 -4.72 26.64 -0.61
C TYR A 22 -6.14 27.20 -0.64
N HIS A 23 -6.27 28.52 -0.86
CA HIS A 23 -7.58 29.17 -0.97
C HIS A 23 -8.34 28.70 -2.21
N ALA A 24 -7.67 28.57 -3.35
CA ALA A 24 -8.26 28.06 -4.58
C ALA A 24 -8.74 26.61 -4.41
N LEU A 25 -7.94 25.74 -3.81
CA LEU A 25 -8.32 24.35 -3.53
C LEU A 25 -9.53 24.24 -2.60
N ASN A 26 -9.58 25.03 -1.52
CA ASN A 26 -10.72 25.04 -0.60
C ASN A 26 -12.00 25.57 -1.26
N MET A 27 -11.90 26.57 -2.13
CA MET A 27 -13.02 27.04 -2.92
C MET A 27 -13.56 25.94 -3.86
N PHE A 28 -12.67 25.20 -4.54
CA PHE A 28 -13.03 24.07 -5.39
C PHE A 28 -13.71 22.95 -4.58
N LEU A 29 -13.12 22.55 -3.47
CA LEU A 29 -13.67 21.50 -2.60
C LEU A 29 -15.06 21.91 -2.04
N GLY A 30 -15.22 23.16 -1.64
CA GLY A 30 -16.51 23.69 -1.16
C GLY A 30 -17.62 23.73 -2.22
N GLN A 31 -17.27 23.73 -3.50
CA GLN A 31 -18.22 23.75 -4.62
C GLN A 31 -18.48 22.35 -5.22
N MET A 32 -17.72 21.33 -4.85
CA MET A 32 -17.83 19.97 -5.44
C MET A 32 -19.26 19.39 -5.38
N GLY A 33 -20.04 19.73 -4.36
CA GLY A 33 -21.45 19.32 -4.25
C GLY A 33 -22.42 20.03 -5.19
N LYS A 34 -21.99 21.13 -5.82
CA LYS A 34 -22.81 21.97 -6.71
C LYS A 34 -22.58 21.69 -8.20
N PHE A 35 -21.49 21.00 -8.55
CA PHE A 35 -21.28 20.56 -9.93
C PHE A 35 -22.25 19.43 -10.26
N SER A 36 -23.26 19.72 -11.07
CA SER A 36 -24.14 18.70 -11.63
C SER A 36 -23.36 17.87 -12.64
N THR A 37 -22.76 16.80 -12.19
CA THR A 37 -22.15 15.81 -13.06
C THR A 37 -23.24 14.91 -13.61
N ASP A 38 -23.21 14.64 -14.92
CA ASP A 38 -24.04 13.64 -15.54
C ASP A 38 -23.86 12.31 -14.78
N LYS A 39 -24.90 11.88 -14.07
CA LYS A 39 -24.90 10.65 -13.25
C LYS A 39 -24.51 9.40 -14.05
N LYS A 40 -24.75 9.38 -15.39
CA LYS A 40 -24.34 8.29 -16.28
C LYS A 40 -22.83 8.32 -16.55
N ALA A 41 -22.26 9.49 -16.79
CA ALA A 41 -20.82 9.66 -16.98
C ALA A 41 -20.06 9.35 -15.68
N LEU A 42 -20.58 9.79 -14.53
CA LEU A 42 -20.01 9.47 -13.21
C LEU A 42 -20.08 7.97 -12.92
N LYS A 43 -21.22 7.30 -13.18
CA LYS A 43 -21.32 5.84 -13.08
C LYS A 43 -20.29 5.14 -13.97
N LYS A 44 -20.13 5.56 -15.23
CA LYS A 44 -19.18 4.94 -16.17
C LYS A 44 -17.74 5.11 -15.71
N LEU A 45 -17.37 6.25 -15.12
CA LEU A 45 -16.05 6.50 -14.52
C LEU A 45 -15.82 5.62 -13.28
N ILE A 46 -16.80 5.53 -12.38
CA ILE A 46 -16.73 4.70 -11.18
C ILE A 46 -16.64 3.20 -11.56
N PHE A 47 -17.45 2.72 -12.51
CA PHE A 47 -17.41 1.33 -12.95
C PHE A 47 -16.12 0.98 -13.72
N SER A 48 -15.49 1.93 -14.43
CA SER A 48 -14.22 1.68 -15.13
C SER A 48 -13.03 1.56 -14.18
N SER A 49 -13.05 2.25 -13.06
CA SER A 49 -11.98 2.18 -12.04
C SER A 49 -12.05 0.91 -11.17
N LEU A 50 -13.20 0.23 -11.13
CA LEU A 50 -13.43 -0.95 -10.28
C LEU A 50 -12.97 -2.28 -10.91
N THR A 51 -12.52 -2.30 -12.17
CA THR A 51 -12.04 -3.53 -12.78
C THR A 51 -10.65 -3.91 -12.27
N LYS A 52 -10.42 -5.21 -12.03
CA LYS A 52 -9.10 -5.78 -11.62
C LYS A 52 -7.95 -5.23 -12.47
N LYS A 53 -8.14 -5.17 -13.80
CA LYS A 53 -7.14 -4.69 -14.76
C LYS A 53 -6.80 -3.21 -14.58
N ASN A 54 -7.80 -2.36 -14.31
CA ASN A 54 -7.58 -0.92 -14.14
C ASN A 54 -6.92 -0.62 -12.79
N GLN A 55 -7.34 -1.28 -11.71
CA GLN A 55 -6.68 -1.15 -10.40
C GLN A 55 -5.24 -1.62 -10.44
N GLN A 56 -4.93 -2.75 -11.10
CA GLN A 56 -3.55 -3.19 -11.31
C GLN A 56 -2.74 -2.15 -12.08
N LYS A 57 -3.31 -1.58 -13.15
CA LYS A 57 -2.65 -0.56 -13.95
C LYS A 57 -2.42 0.74 -13.17
N GLU A 58 -3.37 1.16 -12.36
CA GLU A 58 -3.24 2.35 -11.50
C GLU A 58 -2.16 2.14 -10.44
N VAL A 59 -2.18 1.03 -9.73
CA VAL A 59 -1.16 0.69 -8.72
C VAL A 59 0.22 0.56 -9.37
N SER A 60 0.35 -0.21 -10.47
CA SER A 60 1.61 -0.33 -11.20
C SER A 60 2.12 1.03 -11.66
N SER A 61 1.29 1.85 -12.30
CA SER A 61 1.73 3.16 -12.80
C SER A 61 2.15 4.12 -11.67
N HIS A 62 1.57 3.97 -10.49
CA HIS A 62 1.90 4.78 -9.33
C HIS A 62 3.23 4.35 -8.69
N TYR A 63 3.47 3.04 -8.54
CA TYR A 63 4.65 2.52 -7.85
C TYR A 63 5.83 2.18 -8.79
N ASP A 64 5.60 2.06 -10.10
CA ASP A 64 6.64 1.77 -11.09
C ASP A 64 7.34 3.05 -11.62
N ILE A 65 7.14 4.21 -10.97
CA ILE A 65 7.91 5.45 -11.23
C ILE A 65 9.42 5.23 -10.99
N GLY A 66 9.76 4.22 -10.19
CA GLY A 66 11.13 3.80 -9.90
C GLY A 66 11.52 3.99 -8.44
N ASN A 67 12.33 3.06 -7.95
CA ASN A 67 12.78 3.06 -6.56
C ASN A 67 13.60 4.31 -6.20
N ASP A 68 14.30 4.91 -7.16
CA ASP A 68 15.15 6.08 -6.91
C ASP A 68 14.31 7.33 -6.62
N PHE A 69 13.14 7.46 -7.23
CA PHE A 69 12.19 8.52 -6.91
C PHE A 69 11.73 8.43 -5.45
N TYR A 70 11.35 7.23 -5.00
CA TYR A 70 10.87 7.04 -3.62
C TYR A 70 11.96 7.24 -2.57
N LYS A 71 13.22 6.88 -2.87
CA LYS A 71 14.36 7.13 -1.99
C LYS A 71 14.65 8.61 -1.75
N MET A 72 14.18 9.51 -2.63
CA MET A 72 14.42 10.95 -2.47
C MET A 72 13.67 11.56 -1.29
N TRP A 73 12.60 10.93 -0.84
CA TRP A 73 11.72 11.51 0.19
C TRP A 73 11.16 10.51 1.22
N LEU A 74 11.27 9.21 0.98
CA LEU A 74 11.06 8.21 2.01
C LEU A 74 12.30 8.05 2.87
N ASP A 75 12.10 7.56 4.09
CA ASP A 75 13.17 7.18 4.99
C ASP A 75 13.83 5.84 4.55
N GLU A 76 14.87 5.42 5.27
CA GLU A 76 15.65 4.20 4.97
C GLU A 76 14.80 2.92 4.99
N THR A 77 13.70 2.89 5.73
CA THR A 77 12.78 1.74 5.74
C THR A 77 12.03 1.59 4.42
N MET A 78 11.93 2.64 3.62
CA MET A 78 11.10 2.70 2.43
C MET A 78 9.62 2.41 2.74
N SER A 79 9.14 2.82 3.91
CA SER A 79 7.73 2.61 4.30
C SER A 79 6.86 3.74 3.78
N TYR A 80 5.97 3.42 2.83
CA TYR A 80 5.05 4.39 2.22
C TYR A 80 3.67 4.36 2.90
N SER A 81 3.66 4.60 4.20
CA SER A 81 2.46 4.76 5.03
C SER A 81 2.77 5.64 6.22
N CYS A 82 1.74 6.15 6.92
CA CYS A 82 1.92 7.08 8.04
C CYS A 82 2.86 6.50 9.11
N GLY A 83 3.84 7.30 9.56
CA GLY A 83 4.69 6.98 10.71
C GLY A 83 3.92 7.05 12.04
N TYR A 84 4.44 6.40 13.07
CA TYR A 84 3.93 6.49 14.43
C TYR A 84 4.93 7.24 15.30
N PHE A 85 4.69 8.54 15.49
CA PHE A 85 5.52 9.42 16.33
C PHE A 85 5.13 9.24 17.80
N LYS A 86 6.03 8.70 18.60
CA LYS A 86 5.86 8.63 20.07
C LYS A 86 6.12 9.99 20.71
N HIS A 87 7.08 10.74 20.13
CA HIS A 87 7.48 12.05 20.59
C HIS A 87 7.51 13.04 19.42
N PRO A 88 7.23 14.33 19.65
CA PRO A 88 7.22 15.34 18.57
C PRO A 88 8.58 15.52 17.87
N GLU A 89 9.68 15.20 18.57
CA GLU A 89 11.05 15.29 18.06
C GLU A 89 11.52 14.05 17.28
N ASP A 90 10.72 13.01 17.22
CA ASP A 90 11.08 11.78 16.49
C ASP A 90 11.34 12.09 15.02
N THR A 91 12.39 11.53 14.46
CA THR A 91 12.65 11.55 13.03
C THR A 91 11.65 10.66 12.30
N LEU A 92 11.49 10.86 10.99
CA LEU A 92 10.64 9.99 10.16
C LEU A 92 11.08 8.51 10.27
N TYR A 93 12.37 8.24 10.25
CA TYR A 93 12.91 6.89 10.43
C TYR A 93 12.48 6.28 11.77
N GLN A 94 12.64 7.01 12.87
CA GLN A 94 12.19 6.55 14.20
C GLN A 94 10.69 6.27 14.23
N ALA A 95 9.89 7.16 13.64
CA ALA A 95 8.44 6.97 13.56
C ALA A 95 8.03 5.75 12.73
N GLN A 96 8.76 5.45 11.67
CA GLN A 96 8.50 4.27 10.84
C GLN A 96 8.92 2.97 11.55
N VAL A 97 10.06 2.95 12.22
CA VAL A 97 10.49 1.81 13.06
C VAL A 97 9.47 1.55 14.16
N GLN A 98 9.07 2.58 14.91
CA GLN A 98 8.08 2.49 15.98
C GLN A 98 6.72 1.99 15.49
N LYS A 99 6.30 2.41 14.29
CA LYS A 99 5.09 1.90 13.65
C LYS A 99 5.18 0.39 13.42
N VAL A 100 6.27 -0.07 12.82
CA VAL A 100 6.46 -1.49 12.52
C VAL A 100 6.52 -2.30 13.82
N GLU A 101 7.28 -1.87 14.82
CA GLU A 101 7.31 -2.52 16.14
C GLU A 101 5.92 -2.67 16.74
N ARG A 102 5.12 -1.60 16.75
CA ARG A 102 3.75 -1.62 17.26
C ARG A 102 2.84 -2.58 16.49
N ILE A 103 3.03 -2.73 15.16
CA ILE A 103 2.29 -3.70 14.36
C ILE A 103 2.70 -5.11 14.75
N LEU A 104 4.00 -5.39 14.83
CA LEU A 104 4.53 -6.72 15.17
C LEU A 104 4.08 -7.16 16.57
N GLU A 105 4.08 -6.26 17.56
CA GLU A 105 3.54 -6.54 18.89
C GLU A 105 2.07 -6.99 18.86
N LYS A 106 1.24 -6.34 18.04
CA LYS A 106 -0.20 -6.69 17.89
C LYS A 106 -0.43 -8.03 17.20
N LEU A 107 0.53 -8.51 16.42
CA LEU A 107 0.42 -9.80 15.71
C LEU A 107 0.69 -11.00 16.63
N TYR A 108 1.24 -10.80 17.83
CA TYR A 108 1.61 -11.87 18.78
C TYR A 108 2.41 -13.00 18.11
N LEU A 109 3.41 -12.62 17.33
CA LEU A 109 4.25 -13.56 16.58
C LEU A 109 5.09 -14.44 17.52
N LYS A 110 5.30 -15.69 17.09
CA LYS A 110 6.18 -16.65 17.75
C LYS A 110 7.08 -17.27 16.68
N GLU A 111 8.21 -17.82 17.11
CA GLU A 111 9.14 -18.53 16.24
C GLU A 111 8.44 -19.66 15.46
N GLY A 112 8.74 -19.74 14.17
CA GLY A 112 8.17 -20.73 13.26
C GLY A 112 6.78 -20.39 12.71
N MET A 113 6.10 -19.35 13.23
CA MET A 113 4.82 -18.91 12.66
C MET A 113 4.97 -18.41 11.22
N THR A 114 3.86 -18.47 10.48
CA THR A 114 3.75 -17.98 9.11
C THR A 114 2.97 -16.66 9.05
N LEU A 115 3.50 -15.69 8.30
CA LEU A 115 2.92 -14.34 8.14
C LEU A 115 2.73 -14.00 6.66
N CYS A 116 1.54 -13.52 6.29
CA CYS A 116 1.30 -12.88 4.99
C CYS A 116 1.21 -11.36 5.15
N ASP A 117 1.93 -10.62 4.31
CA ASP A 117 1.78 -9.16 4.19
C ASP A 117 1.17 -8.79 2.85
N ILE A 118 -0.08 -8.30 2.88
CA ILE A 118 -0.84 -7.92 1.68
C ILE A 118 -0.57 -6.45 1.38
N GLY A 119 0.16 -6.19 0.29
CA GLY A 119 0.68 -4.86 -0.03
C GLY A 119 1.98 -4.59 0.71
N CYS A 120 2.91 -5.53 0.64
CA CYS A 120 4.15 -5.54 1.44
C CYS A 120 5.14 -4.41 1.13
N GLY A 121 4.90 -3.60 0.08
CA GLY A 121 5.83 -2.56 -0.34
C GLY A 121 7.23 -3.13 -0.62
N TRP A 122 8.25 -2.50 -0.06
CA TRP A 122 9.66 -2.93 -0.16
C TRP A 122 10.09 -3.89 0.96
N GLY A 123 9.13 -4.45 1.72
CA GLY A 123 9.31 -5.60 2.60
C GLY A 123 9.85 -5.33 3.99
N TYR A 124 9.99 -4.08 4.42
CA TYR A 124 10.60 -3.76 5.72
C TYR A 124 9.91 -4.46 6.89
N LEU A 125 8.58 -4.48 6.93
CA LEU A 125 7.80 -5.14 7.99
C LEU A 125 8.13 -6.64 8.09
N LEU A 126 8.14 -7.36 6.96
CA LEU A 126 8.44 -8.79 6.95
C LEU A 126 9.90 -9.09 7.33
N ILE A 127 10.85 -8.25 6.89
CA ILE A 127 12.27 -8.38 7.26
C ILE A 127 12.43 -8.25 8.78
N GLU A 128 11.84 -7.24 9.40
CA GLU A 128 11.89 -7.05 10.84
C GLU A 128 11.16 -8.17 11.61
N ALA A 129 10.03 -8.65 11.07
CA ALA A 129 9.32 -9.79 11.63
C ALA A 129 10.18 -11.08 11.63
N ALA A 130 10.85 -11.36 10.52
CA ALA A 130 11.72 -12.53 10.40
C ALA A 130 12.93 -12.45 11.35
N LYS A 131 13.60 -11.29 11.37
CA LYS A 131 14.75 -11.06 12.25
C LYS A 131 14.41 -11.17 13.74
N LYS A 132 13.29 -10.55 14.14
CA LYS A 132 12.94 -10.41 15.56
C LYS A 132 12.23 -11.64 16.12
N TYR A 133 11.44 -12.34 15.30
CA TYR A 133 10.56 -13.43 15.76
C TYR A 133 10.83 -14.77 15.08
N GLY A 134 11.74 -14.87 14.11
CA GLY A 134 12.04 -16.13 13.44
C GLY A 134 10.86 -16.70 12.64
N ILE A 135 10.00 -15.84 12.06
CA ILE A 135 8.83 -16.26 11.28
C ILE A 135 9.21 -16.62 9.84
N LYS A 136 8.32 -17.34 9.16
CA LYS A 136 8.33 -17.47 7.71
C LYS A 136 7.26 -16.54 7.13
N GLY A 137 7.61 -15.74 6.10
CA GLY A 137 6.73 -14.73 5.58
C GLY A 137 6.60 -14.72 4.06
N VAL A 138 5.41 -14.41 3.58
CA VAL A 138 5.15 -14.14 2.16
C VAL A 138 4.58 -12.73 2.02
N GLY A 139 5.27 -11.90 1.26
CA GLY A 139 4.76 -10.59 0.86
C GLY A 139 4.10 -10.67 -0.52
N ILE A 140 2.97 -10.00 -0.71
CA ILE A 140 2.39 -9.80 -2.03
C ILE A 140 2.33 -8.34 -2.40
N THR A 141 2.62 -8.03 -3.65
CA THR A 141 2.55 -6.68 -4.23
C THR A 141 2.14 -6.74 -5.70
N LEU A 142 1.62 -5.63 -6.23
CA LEU A 142 1.33 -5.45 -7.66
C LEU A 142 2.44 -4.73 -8.42
N SER A 143 3.45 -4.17 -7.74
CA SER A 143 4.58 -3.47 -8.33
C SER A 143 5.76 -4.40 -8.56
N LYS A 144 6.26 -4.42 -9.80
CA LYS A 144 7.48 -5.16 -10.17
C LYS A 144 8.72 -4.57 -9.51
N GLU A 145 8.76 -3.25 -9.37
CA GLU A 145 9.87 -2.52 -8.76
C GLU A 145 9.98 -2.81 -7.26
N GLN A 146 8.83 -2.82 -6.55
CA GLN A 146 8.80 -3.20 -5.15
C GLN A 146 9.23 -4.66 -4.95
N LYS A 147 8.70 -5.59 -5.78
CA LYS A 147 9.08 -7.00 -5.73
C LYS A 147 10.58 -7.18 -5.90
N LYS A 148 11.15 -6.60 -6.98
CA LYS A 148 12.59 -6.69 -7.26
C LYS A 148 13.43 -6.19 -6.08
N LYS A 149 13.10 -5.00 -5.54
CA LYS A 149 13.85 -4.43 -4.43
C LYS A 149 13.68 -5.22 -3.15
N PHE A 150 12.51 -5.80 -2.90
CA PHE A 150 12.33 -6.67 -1.74
C PHE A 150 13.13 -7.97 -1.87
N GLU A 151 13.20 -8.59 -3.06
CA GLU A 151 14.06 -9.76 -3.31
C GLU A 151 15.54 -9.45 -3.05
N GLU A 152 16.02 -8.26 -3.45
CA GLU A 152 17.37 -7.80 -3.13
C GLU A 152 17.58 -7.70 -1.61
N ARG A 153 16.65 -7.06 -0.90
CA ARG A 153 16.70 -6.90 0.57
C ARG A 153 16.64 -8.23 1.32
N ILE A 154 15.88 -9.21 0.83
CA ILE A 154 15.86 -10.58 1.40
C ILE A 154 17.27 -11.17 1.35
N LYS A 155 17.96 -11.06 0.21
CA LYS A 155 19.34 -11.55 0.03
C LYS A 155 20.35 -10.77 0.89
N GLU A 156 20.25 -9.44 0.89
CA GLU A 156 21.10 -8.56 1.71
C GLU A 156 21.02 -8.90 3.21
N ASN A 157 19.89 -9.45 3.67
CA ASN A 157 19.65 -9.81 5.06
C ASN A 157 19.79 -11.34 5.34
N HIS A 158 20.14 -12.14 4.34
CA HIS A 158 20.27 -13.62 4.44
C HIS A 158 18.99 -14.30 4.95
N LEU A 159 17.83 -13.91 4.39
CA LEU A 159 16.50 -14.37 4.79
C LEU A 159 15.80 -15.19 3.69
N GLU A 160 16.55 -15.74 2.72
CA GLU A 160 16.01 -16.49 1.57
C GLU A 160 15.23 -17.74 2.00
N ASP A 161 15.60 -18.36 3.10
CA ASP A 161 14.92 -19.54 3.65
C ASP A 161 13.66 -19.20 4.45
N GLN A 162 13.44 -17.91 4.76
CA GLN A 162 12.34 -17.45 5.61
C GLN A 162 11.33 -16.60 4.85
N LEU A 163 11.76 -15.79 3.89
CA LEU A 163 10.92 -14.79 3.22
C LEU A 163 10.82 -15.01 1.72
N GLU A 164 9.62 -14.82 1.22
CA GLU A 164 9.30 -14.82 -0.20
C GLU A 164 8.45 -13.59 -0.55
N VAL A 165 8.60 -13.06 -1.79
CA VAL A 165 7.72 -12.02 -2.32
C VAL A 165 7.13 -12.44 -3.67
N ARG A 166 5.83 -12.23 -3.84
CA ARG A 166 5.10 -12.55 -5.07
C ARG A 166 4.44 -11.34 -5.69
N LEU A 167 4.49 -11.28 -7.01
CA LEU A 167 3.67 -10.35 -7.80
C LEU A 167 2.26 -10.96 -7.90
N MET A 168 1.37 -10.54 -7.01
CA MET A 168 0.05 -11.16 -6.85
C MET A 168 -1.00 -10.15 -6.38
N ASP A 169 -2.21 -10.28 -6.89
CA ASP A 169 -3.38 -9.54 -6.42
C ASP A 169 -4.02 -10.29 -5.24
N TYR A 170 -4.51 -9.56 -4.23
CA TYR A 170 -5.19 -10.17 -3.08
C TYR A 170 -6.42 -11.00 -3.47
N ARG A 171 -7.03 -10.72 -4.62
CA ARG A 171 -8.18 -11.47 -5.17
C ARG A 171 -7.81 -12.86 -5.63
N ASP A 172 -6.52 -13.13 -5.86
CA ASP A 172 -6.00 -14.43 -6.26
C ASP A 172 -5.59 -15.30 -5.05
N LEU A 173 -5.58 -14.73 -3.84
CA LEU A 173 -5.23 -15.44 -2.60
C LEU A 173 -6.10 -16.67 -2.32
N PRO A 174 -7.44 -16.64 -2.51
CA PRO A 174 -8.28 -17.82 -2.27
C PRO A 174 -7.87 -19.07 -3.08
N GLU A 175 -7.34 -18.86 -4.29
CA GLU A 175 -6.91 -19.94 -5.20
C GLU A 175 -5.43 -20.29 -5.04
N SER A 176 -4.68 -19.55 -4.22
CA SER A 176 -3.24 -19.74 -4.03
C SER A 176 -2.87 -21.00 -3.26
N GLY A 177 -3.79 -21.57 -2.51
CA GLY A 177 -3.53 -22.68 -1.58
C GLY A 177 -2.76 -22.26 -0.31
N PHE A 178 -2.43 -21.00 -0.13
CA PHE A 178 -1.72 -20.49 1.03
C PHE A 178 -2.54 -20.63 2.32
N LYS A 179 -1.81 -20.86 3.43
CA LYS A 179 -2.34 -20.78 4.79
C LYS A 179 -1.29 -20.15 5.70
N PHE A 180 -1.75 -19.19 6.49
CA PHE A 180 -0.88 -18.41 7.39
C PHE A 180 -1.48 -18.33 8.79
N ASP A 181 -0.60 -18.27 9.80
CA ASP A 181 -1.01 -18.06 11.19
C ASP A 181 -1.42 -16.62 11.45
N ARG A 182 -0.84 -15.69 10.71
CA ARG A 182 -1.15 -14.26 10.78
C ARG A 182 -1.17 -13.63 9.38
N VAL A 183 -2.02 -12.64 9.24
CA VAL A 183 -2.10 -11.79 8.03
C VAL A 183 -2.06 -10.34 8.46
N VAL A 184 -1.29 -9.54 7.75
CA VAL A 184 -1.19 -8.10 7.93
C VAL A 184 -1.36 -7.38 6.61
N SER A 185 -1.90 -6.17 6.65
CA SER A 185 -1.99 -5.27 5.51
C SER A 185 -1.98 -3.84 6.04
N VAL A 186 -1.07 -3.01 5.54
CA VAL A 186 -0.83 -1.65 6.02
C VAL A 186 -0.83 -0.67 4.86
N GLY A 187 -1.72 0.36 4.92
CA GLY A 187 -1.80 1.38 3.88
C GLY A 187 -2.29 0.86 2.53
N MET A 188 -3.11 -0.20 2.53
CA MET A 188 -3.60 -0.82 1.30
C MET A 188 -5.13 -0.75 1.17
N LEU A 189 -5.86 -0.72 2.29
CA LEU A 189 -7.33 -0.76 2.28
C LEU A 189 -7.92 0.45 1.54
N GLU A 190 -7.22 1.57 1.53
CA GLU A 190 -7.54 2.79 0.80
C GLU A 190 -7.63 2.55 -0.72
N HIS A 191 -6.82 1.62 -1.24
CA HIS A 191 -6.80 1.26 -2.66
C HIS A 191 -7.82 0.18 -3.03
N VAL A 192 -8.37 -0.53 -2.05
CA VAL A 192 -9.37 -1.59 -2.28
C VAL A 192 -10.72 -1.01 -2.74
N GLY A 193 -11.11 0.15 -2.20
CA GLY A 193 -12.42 0.76 -2.42
C GLY A 193 -13.54 0.07 -1.62
N ARG A 194 -14.51 0.86 -1.15
CA ARG A 194 -15.55 0.40 -0.22
C ARG A 194 -16.35 -0.80 -0.71
N ASP A 195 -16.67 -0.83 -1.99
CA ASP A 195 -17.48 -1.89 -2.61
C ASP A 195 -16.77 -3.26 -2.62
N ASN A 196 -15.43 -3.26 -2.43
CA ASN A 196 -14.60 -4.47 -2.43
C ASN A 196 -14.16 -4.90 -1.02
N TYR A 197 -14.53 -4.19 0.04
CA TYR A 197 -14.09 -4.55 1.41
C TYR A 197 -14.54 -5.95 1.83
N GLU A 198 -15.76 -6.35 1.49
CA GLU A 198 -16.24 -7.70 1.78
C GLU A 198 -15.42 -8.77 1.06
N LEU A 199 -15.10 -8.54 -0.23
CA LEU A 199 -14.25 -9.43 -1.02
C LEU A 199 -12.85 -9.52 -0.42
N PHE A 200 -12.25 -8.38 -0.04
CA PHE A 200 -10.95 -8.33 0.61
C PHE A 200 -10.93 -9.16 1.90
N MET A 201 -11.91 -8.98 2.78
CA MET A 201 -12.00 -9.72 4.04
C MET A 201 -12.24 -11.22 3.82
N LYS A 202 -13.01 -11.60 2.79
CA LYS A 202 -13.18 -13.01 2.39
C LYS A 202 -11.85 -13.61 1.91
N SER A 203 -11.08 -12.86 1.11
CA SER A 203 -9.75 -13.29 0.63
C SER A 203 -8.77 -13.46 1.81
N VAL A 204 -8.74 -12.52 2.74
CA VAL A 204 -7.94 -12.66 3.98
C VAL A 204 -8.34 -13.88 4.77
N LYS A 205 -9.64 -14.06 5.04
CA LYS A 205 -10.15 -15.22 5.79
C LYS A 205 -9.77 -16.56 5.13
N SER A 206 -9.77 -16.60 3.79
CA SER A 206 -9.50 -17.84 3.04
C SER A 206 -8.08 -18.38 3.24
N ILE A 207 -7.12 -17.50 3.54
CA ILE A 207 -5.71 -17.84 3.74
C ILE A 207 -5.27 -17.92 5.20
N MET A 208 -6.17 -17.66 6.15
CA MET A 208 -5.86 -17.80 7.58
C MET A 208 -6.07 -19.22 8.06
N ASN A 209 -5.14 -19.72 8.89
CA ASN A 209 -5.34 -20.92 9.67
C ASN A 209 -6.47 -20.70 10.69
N PRO A 210 -7.27 -21.73 11.03
CA PRO A 210 -8.17 -21.66 12.18
C PRO A 210 -7.36 -21.35 13.44
N GLY A 211 -7.76 -20.32 14.17
CA GLY A 211 -7.12 -19.91 15.44
C GLY A 211 -7.80 -20.47 16.66
#